data_453d87949c496ed4f4c35751d498725e
#
_entry.id   453d87949c496ed4f4c35751d498725e
#
_cell.length_a   1.000
_cell.length_b   1.000
_cell.length_c   1.000
_cell.angle_alpha   90.00
_cell.angle_beta   90.00
_cell.angle_gamma   90.00
#
_symmetry.space_group_name_H-M   'P 1'
#
loop_
_entity.id
_entity.type
_entity.pdbx_description
1 polymer ?
#
loop_
_entity_poly.entity_id
_entity_poly.type
_entity_poly.pdbx_seq_one_letter_code
_entity_poly.pdbx_strand_id
1 'polypeptide(L)'
;MPGMGRKGTKMQKKNYQEEILNLIHSGLPQAELAEKLSDYHENDLADALTALTPDERQKLYPVLGIERVAEIFSYLDDAEPYLKELPSEKAAKVVSNMDSDDAVDALDDLEEEDMAKIVGQLDRDSAEDVRMLLSYGEDEIGSSMTTNYISIRKDMTIRQAMSEMV
;
A
#
# COMPACT_ATOMS: atom_id res chain seq x y z
N MET A 1 55.86 6.58 8.34
CA MET A 1 54.62 7.35 8.15
C MET A 1 53.44 6.39 8.17
N PRO A 2 52.67 6.31 9.24
CA PRO A 2 51.49 5.44 9.26
C PRO A 2 50.33 6.11 8.58
N GLY A 3 49.74 5.39 7.62
CA GLY A 3 48.58 5.84 6.85
C GLY A 3 47.35 6.08 7.72
N MET A 4 46.79 7.25 7.57
CA MET A 4 45.50 7.63 8.14
C MET A 4 44.38 6.83 7.46
N GLY A 5 43.95 5.75 8.11
CA GLY A 5 42.71 5.05 7.76
C GLY A 5 41.52 5.97 7.94
N ARG A 6 40.90 6.38 6.84
CA ARG A 6 39.60 7.01 6.84
C ARG A 6 38.59 6.00 7.39
N LYS A 7 38.22 6.15 8.68
CA LYS A 7 37.02 5.53 9.22
C LYS A 7 35.83 6.14 8.51
N GLY A 8 35.31 5.43 7.50
CA GLY A 8 34.01 5.73 6.92
C GLY A 8 32.99 5.66 8.06
N THR A 9 32.40 6.80 8.37
CA THR A 9 31.24 6.88 9.26
C THR A 9 30.13 6.07 8.56
N LYS A 10 29.84 4.87 9.07
CA LYS A 10 28.61 4.18 8.74
C LYS A 10 27.49 5.12 9.17
N MET A 11 26.81 5.76 8.21
CA MET A 11 25.54 6.40 8.49
C MET A 11 24.65 5.30 9.09
N GLN A 12 24.33 5.43 10.38
CA GLN A 12 23.31 4.60 11.02
C GLN A 12 22.03 4.84 10.23
N LYS A 13 21.53 3.81 9.56
CA LYS A 13 20.21 3.82 8.93
C LYS A 13 19.24 4.10 10.08
N LYS A 14 18.56 5.25 10.01
CA LYS A 14 17.65 5.68 11.06
C LYS A 14 16.57 4.59 11.18
N ASN A 15 16.35 4.07 12.38
CA ASN A 15 15.37 3.01 12.60
C ASN A 15 13.98 3.63 12.80
N TYR A 16 13.36 4.00 11.70
CA TYR A 16 12.00 4.58 11.71
C TYR A 16 10.95 3.62 12.26
N GLN A 17 11.13 2.32 12.09
CA GLN A 17 10.22 1.31 12.64
C GLN A 17 10.06 1.47 14.15
N GLU A 18 11.15 1.59 14.91
CA GLU A 18 11.10 1.77 16.36
C GLU A 18 10.46 3.11 16.76
N GLU A 19 10.74 4.19 16.02
CA GLU A 19 10.11 5.50 16.25
C GLU A 19 8.59 5.42 16.04
N ILE A 20 8.15 4.79 14.96
CA ILE A 20 6.73 4.60 14.62
C ILE A 20 6.03 3.74 15.68
N LEU A 21 6.62 2.62 16.09
CA LEU A 21 6.06 1.78 17.16
C LEU A 21 5.91 2.53 18.47
N ASN A 22 6.90 3.35 18.85
CA ASN A 22 6.82 4.20 20.04
C ASN A 22 5.69 5.23 19.94
N LEU A 23 5.46 5.82 18.77
CA LEU A 23 4.33 6.73 18.53
C LEU A 23 2.99 6.01 18.69
N ILE A 24 2.84 4.84 18.08
CA ILE A 24 1.61 4.02 18.16
C ILE A 24 1.29 3.66 19.61
N HIS A 25 2.30 3.30 20.40
CA HIS A 25 2.14 2.91 21.80
C HIS A 25 2.11 4.10 22.79
N SER A 26 2.27 5.32 22.32
CA SER A 26 2.35 6.53 23.19
C SER A 26 1.03 6.91 23.84
N GLY A 27 -0.10 6.36 23.38
CA GLY A 27 -1.43 6.72 23.86
C GLY A 27 -1.94 8.09 23.41
N LEU A 28 -1.36 8.64 22.35
CA LEU A 28 -1.79 9.91 21.75
C LEU A 28 -3.25 9.83 21.26
N PRO A 29 -3.99 10.96 21.24
CA PRO A 29 -5.28 11.04 20.57
C PRO A 29 -5.14 10.68 19.08
N GLN A 30 -6.17 10.04 18.49
CA GLN A 30 -6.12 9.57 17.11
C GLN A 30 -5.73 10.65 16.10
N ALA A 31 -6.24 11.87 16.24
CA ALA A 31 -5.91 12.98 15.34
C ALA A 31 -4.43 13.38 15.42
N GLU A 32 -3.86 13.44 16.63
CA GLU A 32 -2.44 13.75 16.83
C GLU A 32 -1.54 12.62 16.34
N LEU A 33 -1.96 11.36 16.55
CA LEU A 33 -1.24 10.21 16.05
C LEU A 33 -1.24 10.20 14.50
N ALA A 34 -2.38 10.46 13.86
CA ALA A 34 -2.47 10.56 12.41
C ALA A 34 -1.54 11.66 11.84
N GLU A 35 -1.53 12.85 12.48
CA GLU A 35 -0.65 13.94 12.09
C GLU A 35 0.83 13.55 12.18
N LYS A 36 1.25 12.95 13.30
CA LYS A 36 2.65 12.51 13.46
C LYS A 36 3.05 11.37 12.51
N LEU A 37 2.13 10.44 12.23
CA LEU A 37 2.39 9.35 11.28
C LEU A 37 2.44 9.85 9.83
N SER A 38 1.87 11.01 9.51
CA SER A 38 1.95 11.59 8.18
C SER A 38 3.35 12.01 7.75
N ASP A 39 4.27 12.16 8.70
CA ASP A 39 5.68 12.50 8.44
C ASP A 39 6.53 11.29 7.96
N TYR A 40 5.99 10.06 8.04
CA TYR A 40 6.70 8.84 7.67
C TYR A 40 6.23 8.34 6.30
N HIS A 41 7.19 7.75 5.55
CA HIS A 41 6.89 7.10 4.28
C HIS A 41 6.13 5.79 4.49
N GLU A 42 5.31 5.40 3.53
CA GLU A 42 4.47 4.21 3.56
C GLU A 42 5.29 2.93 3.75
N ASN A 43 6.47 2.84 3.14
CA ASN A 43 7.40 1.74 3.34
C ASN A 43 7.86 1.59 4.82
N ASP A 44 8.13 2.71 5.51
CA ASP A 44 8.52 2.66 6.93
C ASP A 44 7.32 2.26 7.82
N LEU A 45 6.10 2.65 7.42
CA LEU A 45 4.86 2.23 8.07
C LEU A 45 4.56 0.76 7.81
N ALA A 46 4.82 0.23 6.61
CA ALA A 46 4.70 -1.19 6.30
C ALA A 46 5.64 -2.02 7.18
N ASP A 47 6.91 -1.62 7.31
CA ASP A 47 7.86 -2.25 8.23
C ASP A 47 7.34 -2.25 9.68
N ALA A 48 6.72 -1.15 10.13
CA ALA A 48 6.15 -1.07 11.47
C ALA A 48 4.92 -1.97 11.63
N LEU A 49 4.04 -2.07 10.63
CA LEU A 49 2.86 -2.95 10.65
C LEU A 49 3.23 -4.41 10.88
N THR A 50 4.36 -4.88 10.31
CA THR A 50 4.82 -6.27 10.48
C THR A 50 5.14 -6.61 11.93
N ALA A 51 5.53 -5.62 12.73
CA ALA A 51 5.87 -5.80 14.14
C ALA A 51 4.68 -5.64 15.10
N LEU A 52 3.52 -5.17 14.61
CA LEU A 52 2.31 -5.01 15.41
C LEU A 52 1.49 -6.30 15.48
N THR A 53 0.72 -6.46 16.57
CA THR A 53 -0.30 -7.51 16.67
C THR A 53 -1.53 -7.17 15.81
N PRO A 54 -2.35 -8.17 15.41
CA PRO A 54 -3.60 -7.91 14.68
C PRO A 54 -4.53 -6.90 15.37
N ASP A 55 -4.64 -6.97 16.69
CA ASP A 55 -5.47 -6.04 17.47
C ASP A 55 -4.97 -4.59 17.43
N GLU A 56 -3.65 -4.40 17.39
CA GLU A 56 -3.05 -3.08 17.27
C GLU A 56 -3.24 -2.53 15.85
N ARG A 57 -3.05 -3.36 14.84
CA ARG A 57 -3.29 -2.98 13.43
C ARG A 57 -4.73 -2.57 13.19
N GLN A 58 -5.70 -3.34 13.70
CA GLN A 58 -7.12 -3.01 13.56
C GLN A 58 -7.50 -1.66 14.19
N LYS A 59 -6.81 -1.25 15.27
CA LYS A 59 -6.99 0.08 15.87
C LYS A 59 -6.28 1.18 15.07
N LEU A 60 -5.21 0.83 14.37
CA LEU A 60 -4.41 1.77 13.59
C LEU A 60 -5.03 2.08 12.21
N TYR A 61 -5.65 1.11 11.54
CA TYR A 61 -6.24 1.30 10.22
C TYR A 61 -7.21 2.49 10.13
N PRO A 62 -8.14 2.70 11.10
CA PRO A 62 -9.00 3.89 11.08
C PRO A 62 -8.26 5.22 11.27
N VAL A 63 -7.08 5.20 11.90
CA VAL A 63 -6.24 6.38 12.10
C VAL A 63 -5.53 6.78 10.80
N LEU A 64 -5.06 5.79 10.05
CA LEU A 64 -4.37 5.99 8.77
C LEU A 64 -5.33 6.37 7.63
N GLY A 65 -6.54 5.79 7.63
CA GLY A 65 -7.50 5.93 6.53
C GLY A 65 -7.26 4.91 5.41
N ILE A 66 -8.30 4.66 4.61
CA ILE A 66 -8.31 3.58 3.60
C ILE A 66 -7.24 3.80 2.51
N GLU A 67 -7.15 5.01 1.98
CA GLU A 67 -6.19 5.37 0.92
C GLU A 67 -4.75 5.07 1.36
N ARG A 68 -4.39 5.54 2.53
CA ARG A 68 -3.05 5.33 3.05
C ARG A 68 -2.76 3.88 3.43
N VAL A 69 -3.78 3.15 3.93
CA VAL A 69 -3.65 1.70 4.17
C VAL A 69 -3.40 0.95 2.87
N ALA A 70 -4.05 1.33 1.77
CA ALA A 70 -3.80 0.76 0.45
C ALA A 70 -2.35 0.97 0.00
N GLU A 71 -1.86 2.22 0.08
CA GLU A 71 -0.47 2.54 -0.24
C GLU A 71 0.53 1.76 0.62
N ILE A 72 0.26 1.60 1.92
CA ILE A 72 1.12 0.84 2.83
C ILE A 72 1.13 -0.65 2.46
N PHE A 73 -0.02 -1.22 2.08
CA PHE A 73 -0.13 -2.63 1.72
C PHE A 73 0.65 -2.96 0.44
N SER A 74 0.79 -2.03 -0.50
CA SER A 74 1.65 -2.17 -1.69
C SER A 74 3.15 -2.31 -1.36
N TYR A 75 3.56 -1.97 -0.14
CA TYR A 75 4.95 -2.15 0.33
C TYR A 75 5.14 -3.41 1.18
N LEU A 76 4.10 -4.20 1.42
CA LEU A 76 4.21 -5.47 2.13
C LEU A 76 4.67 -6.58 1.17
N ASP A 77 5.58 -7.44 1.62
CA ASP A 77 6.00 -8.63 0.86
C ASP A 77 4.85 -9.64 0.69
N ASP A 78 3.89 -9.64 1.60
CA ASP A 78 2.70 -10.48 1.62
C ASP A 78 1.56 -9.69 2.30
N ALA A 79 0.57 -9.29 1.52
CA ALA A 79 -0.58 -8.53 1.99
C ALA A 79 -1.74 -9.43 2.47
N GLU A 80 -1.72 -10.73 2.17
CA GLU A 80 -2.79 -11.69 2.51
C GLU A 80 -3.21 -11.65 3.98
N PRO A 81 -2.30 -11.78 4.97
CA PRO A 81 -2.70 -11.81 6.38
C PRO A 81 -3.40 -10.53 6.82
N TYR A 82 -3.00 -9.39 6.25
CA TYR A 82 -3.54 -8.07 6.60
C TYR A 82 -4.91 -7.83 5.95
N LEU A 83 -5.11 -8.30 4.72
CA LEU A 83 -6.42 -8.28 4.07
C LEU A 83 -7.43 -9.17 4.81
N LYS A 84 -7.02 -10.34 5.27
CA LYS A 84 -7.85 -11.27 6.05
C LYS A 84 -8.25 -10.74 7.43
N GLU A 85 -7.50 -9.81 8.00
CA GLU A 85 -7.85 -9.13 9.26
C GLU A 85 -9.01 -8.13 9.09
N LEU A 86 -9.28 -7.70 7.85
CA LEU A 86 -10.34 -6.74 7.55
C LEU A 86 -11.65 -7.45 7.17
N PRO A 87 -12.81 -6.87 7.53
CA PRO A 87 -14.07 -7.29 6.91
C PRO A 87 -13.98 -7.14 5.39
N SER A 88 -14.56 -8.08 4.63
CA SER A 88 -14.43 -8.10 3.16
C SER A 88 -14.82 -6.79 2.46
N GLU A 89 -15.79 -6.05 3.01
CA GLU A 89 -16.13 -4.71 2.49
C GLU A 89 -14.98 -3.70 2.65
N LYS A 90 -14.25 -3.75 3.77
CA LYS A 90 -13.10 -2.87 3.99
C LYS A 90 -11.89 -3.31 3.19
N ALA A 91 -11.65 -4.62 3.11
CA ALA A 91 -10.61 -5.18 2.26
C ALA A 91 -10.82 -4.78 0.79
N ALA A 92 -12.06 -4.88 0.28
CA ALA A 92 -12.39 -4.43 -1.07
C ALA A 92 -12.11 -2.93 -1.28
N LYS A 93 -12.42 -2.08 -0.29
CA LYS A 93 -12.08 -0.64 -0.38
C LYS A 93 -10.58 -0.39 -0.38
N VAL A 94 -9.78 -1.16 0.38
CA VAL A 94 -8.32 -1.08 0.34
C VAL A 94 -7.83 -1.47 -1.05
N VAL A 95 -8.25 -2.63 -1.55
CA VAL A 95 -7.87 -3.14 -2.89
C VAL A 95 -8.27 -2.16 -4.00
N SER A 96 -9.46 -1.55 -3.94
CA SER A 96 -9.90 -0.53 -4.92
C SER A 96 -9.08 0.77 -4.89
N ASN A 97 -8.29 1.01 -3.84
CA ASN A 97 -7.40 2.18 -3.74
C ASN A 97 -5.93 1.83 -4.02
N MET A 98 -5.61 0.58 -4.31
CA MET A 98 -4.28 0.15 -4.75
C MET A 98 -4.12 0.38 -6.25
N ASP A 99 -2.87 0.46 -6.71
CA ASP A 99 -2.60 0.33 -8.14
C ASP A 99 -3.01 -1.08 -8.60
N SER A 100 -3.47 -1.21 -9.84
CA SER A 100 -4.14 -2.44 -10.28
C SER A 100 -3.22 -3.66 -10.32
N ASP A 101 -1.92 -3.49 -10.56
CA ASP A 101 -0.92 -4.54 -10.45
C ASP A 101 -0.70 -4.96 -8.99
N ASP A 102 -0.53 -4.01 -8.07
CA ASP A 102 -0.43 -4.29 -6.62
C ASP A 102 -1.70 -4.96 -6.08
N ALA A 103 -2.87 -4.54 -6.57
CA ALA A 103 -4.15 -5.14 -6.20
C ALA A 103 -4.25 -6.60 -6.64
N VAL A 104 -3.75 -6.94 -7.83
CA VAL A 104 -3.71 -8.33 -8.33
C VAL A 104 -2.73 -9.15 -7.50
N ASP A 105 -1.52 -8.65 -7.27
CA ASP A 105 -0.51 -9.35 -6.46
C ASP A 105 -1.06 -9.65 -5.05
N ALA A 106 -1.71 -8.67 -4.41
CA ALA A 106 -2.30 -8.83 -3.09
C ALA A 106 -3.49 -9.81 -3.05
N LEU A 107 -4.19 -9.99 -4.17
CA LEU A 107 -5.32 -10.92 -4.29
C LEU A 107 -4.89 -12.33 -4.69
N ASP A 108 -3.79 -12.47 -5.43
CA ASP A 108 -3.32 -13.76 -5.96
C ASP A 108 -2.84 -14.71 -4.85
N ASP A 109 -2.33 -14.14 -3.76
CA ASP A 109 -1.94 -14.89 -2.56
C ASP A 109 -3.14 -15.39 -1.73
N LEU A 110 -4.36 -14.88 -1.98
CA LEU A 110 -5.57 -15.27 -1.24
C LEU A 110 -6.12 -16.62 -1.71
N GLU A 111 -6.77 -17.33 -0.78
CA GLU A 111 -7.60 -18.48 -1.15
C GLU A 111 -8.77 -18.03 -2.05
N GLU A 112 -9.15 -18.86 -3.02
CA GLU A 112 -10.18 -18.55 -4.02
C GLU A 112 -11.50 -18.04 -3.40
N GLU A 113 -11.89 -18.56 -2.25
CA GLU A 113 -13.11 -18.13 -1.53
C GLU A 113 -13.00 -16.70 -1.01
N ASP A 114 -11.85 -16.32 -0.44
CA ASP A 114 -11.64 -14.99 0.11
C ASP A 114 -11.41 -13.96 -1.00
N MET A 115 -10.66 -14.32 -2.04
CA MET A 115 -10.53 -13.51 -3.25
C MET A 115 -11.90 -13.21 -3.86
N ALA A 116 -12.75 -14.23 -4.04
CA ALA A 116 -14.08 -14.05 -4.62
C ALA A 116 -14.97 -13.12 -3.79
N LYS A 117 -14.88 -13.17 -2.45
CA LYS A 117 -15.61 -12.27 -1.55
C LYS A 117 -15.17 -10.81 -1.71
N ILE A 118 -13.86 -10.57 -1.82
CA ILE A 118 -13.30 -9.23 -1.97
C ILE A 118 -13.63 -8.68 -3.37
N VAL A 119 -13.31 -9.44 -4.42
CA VAL A 119 -13.58 -9.04 -5.82
C VAL A 119 -15.06 -8.78 -6.08
N GLY A 120 -15.95 -9.52 -5.40
CA GLY A 120 -17.40 -9.31 -5.49
C GLY A 120 -17.88 -7.99 -4.87
N GLN A 121 -17.05 -7.30 -4.10
CA GLN A 121 -17.35 -6.04 -3.42
C GLN A 121 -16.52 -4.86 -3.95
N LEU A 122 -15.63 -5.08 -4.92
CA LEU A 122 -14.91 -4.01 -5.60
C LEU A 122 -15.90 -3.10 -6.33
N ASP A 123 -15.54 -1.83 -6.49
CA ASP A 123 -16.23 -0.96 -7.44
C ASP A 123 -16.07 -1.51 -8.88
N ARG A 124 -16.89 -0.97 -9.79
CA ARG A 124 -16.97 -1.53 -11.14
C ARG A 124 -15.65 -1.44 -11.90
N ASP A 125 -14.99 -0.29 -11.80
CA ASP A 125 -13.79 0.01 -12.58
C ASP A 125 -12.62 -0.83 -12.05
N SER A 126 -12.40 -0.85 -10.74
CA SER A 126 -11.41 -1.74 -10.10
C SER A 126 -11.67 -3.23 -10.37
N ALA A 127 -12.94 -3.65 -10.38
CA ALA A 127 -13.28 -5.04 -10.68
C ALA A 127 -13.01 -5.41 -12.14
N GLU A 128 -13.18 -4.48 -13.09
CA GLU A 128 -12.85 -4.70 -14.50
C GLU A 128 -11.34 -4.82 -14.71
N ASP A 129 -10.56 -3.92 -14.10
CA ASP A 129 -9.10 -3.90 -14.17
C ASP A 129 -8.48 -5.17 -13.56
N VAL A 130 -8.88 -5.51 -12.34
CA VAL A 130 -8.41 -6.74 -11.64
C VAL A 130 -8.73 -7.98 -12.46
N ARG A 131 -9.96 -8.12 -12.99
CA ARG A 131 -10.33 -9.29 -13.82
C ARG A 131 -9.54 -9.34 -15.12
N MET A 132 -9.26 -8.20 -15.72
CA MET A 132 -8.44 -8.12 -16.94
C MET A 132 -7.03 -8.62 -16.63
N LEU A 133 -6.40 -8.14 -15.57
CA LEU A 133 -5.03 -8.54 -15.20
C LEU A 133 -4.96 -10.00 -14.77
N LEU A 134 -5.90 -10.49 -13.95
CA LEU A 134 -6.01 -11.91 -13.58
C LEU A 134 -6.25 -12.85 -14.79
N SER A 135 -6.66 -12.31 -15.95
CA SER A 135 -6.82 -13.12 -17.17
C SER A 135 -5.50 -13.45 -17.87
N TYR A 136 -4.42 -12.74 -17.52
CA TYR A 136 -3.08 -13.03 -18.01
C TYR A 136 -2.43 -14.14 -17.17
N GLY A 137 -1.63 -15.01 -17.81
CA GLY A 137 -0.84 -16.00 -17.08
C GLY A 137 0.34 -15.35 -16.34
N GLU A 138 0.82 -15.99 -15.28
CA GLU A 138 1.96 -15.51 -14.48
C GLU A 138 3.22 -15.21 -15.32
N ASP A 139 3.43 -15.93 -16.42
CA ASP A 139 4.55 -15.74 -17.35
C ASP A 139 4.29 -14.65 -18.42
N GLU A 140 3.11 -14.05 -18.45
CA GLU A 140 2.76 -13.02 -19.43
C GLU A 140 3.07 -11.62 -18.89
N ILE A 141 3.66 -10.77 -19.73
CA ILE A 141 3.97 -9.36 -19.36
C ILE A 141 2.69 -8.62 -18.90
N GLY A 142 1.52 -9.03 -19.43
CA GLY A 142 0.24 -8.45 -19.05
C GLY A 142 -0.11 -8.57 -17.57
N SER A 143 0.36 -9.61 -16.88
CA SER A 143 0.11 -9.80 -15.44
C SER A 143 0.80 -8.73 -14.57
N SER A 144 1.90 -8.17 -15.03
CA SER A 144 2.68 -7.14 -14.33
C SER A 144 2.41 -5.72 -14.85
N MET A 145 1.31 -5.51 -15.57
CA MET A 145 0.93 -4.19 -16.07
C MET A 145 0.08 -3.45 -15.04
N THR A 146 0.33 -2.15 -14.87
CA THR A 146 -0.63 -1.27 -14.21
C THR A 146 -1.60 -0.67 -15.23
N THR A 147 -2.85 -0.52 -14.88
CA THR A 147 -3.85 0.22 -15.66
C THR A 147 -3.97 1.68 -15.19
N ASN A 148 -3.32 2.03 -14.08
CA ASN A 148 -3.35 3.34 -13.44
C ASN A 148 -2.43 4.34 -14.16
N TYR A 149 -2.65 4.57 -15.46
CA TYR A 149 -1.89 5.53 -16.22
C TYR A 149 -2.78 6.64 -16.80
N ILE A 150 -2.23 7.85 -16.87
CA ILE A 150 -2.89 8.99 -17.51
C ILE A 150 -2.43 9.06 -18.96
N SER A 151 -3.37 8.93 -19.90
CA SER A 151 -3.12 9.00 -21.32
C SER A 151 -3.29 10.43 -21.86
N ILE A 152 -2.20 11.03 -22.33
CA ILE A 152 -2.21 12.37 -22.93
C ILE A 152 -2.00 12.23 -24.44
N ARG A 153 -2.99 12.70 -25.23
CA ARG A 153 -2.86 12.75 -26.68
C ARG A 153 -2.09 14.00 -27.12
N LYS A 154 -1.32 13.88 -28.19
CA LYS A 154 -0.49 14.97 -28.72
C LYS A 154 -1.27 16.20 -29.22
N ASP A 155 -2.57 16.07 -29.46
CA ASP A 155 -3.49 17.11 -29.91
C ASP A 155 -4.22 17.81 -28.76
N MET A 156 -4.00 17.41 -27.52
CA MET A 156 -4.54 18.06 -26.33
C MET A 156 -3.84 19.38 -26.03
N THR A 157 -4.61 20.35 -25.60
CA THR A 157 -4.05 21.56 -24.99
C THR A 157 -3.55 21.25 -23.58
N ILE A 158 -2.62 22.06 -23.05
CA ILE A 158 -2.11 21.93 -21.68
C ILE A 158 -3.25 21.89 -20.65
N ARG A 159 -4.29 22.73 -20.84
CA ARG A 159 -5.46 22.76 -19.94
C ARG A 159 -6.23 21.44 -19.96
N GLN A 160 -6.41 20.84 -21.13
CA GLN A 160 -7.07 19.53 -21.26
C GLN A 160 -6.21 18.42 -20.62
N ALA A 161 -4.92 18.40 -20.91
CA ALA A 161 -4.01 17.44 -20.29
C ALA A 161 -4.01 17.54 -18.77
N MET A 162 -4.01 18.76 -18.21
CA MET A 162 -4.10 18.96 -16.76
C MET A 162 -5.45 18.52 -16.16
N SER A 163 -6.54 18.55 -16.91
CA SER A 163 -7.84 18.09 -16.43
C SER A 163 -7.98 16.55 -16.41
N GLU A 164 -7.14 15.82 -17.14
CA GLU A 164 -7.06 14.36 -17.08
C GLU A 164 -6.19 13.89 -15.88
N MET A 165 -5.47 14.80 -15.24
CA MET A 165 -4.57 14.52 -14.12
C MET A 165 -5.21 14.77 -12.74
N VAL A 166 -6.50 15.11 -12.69
CA VAL A 166 -7.29 15.44 -11.48
C VAL A 166 -8.45 14.45 -11.34
#